data_9e6158490fb27b4a6c2da578d14f2533
#
_entry.id   9e6158490fb27b4a6c2da578d14f2533
#
_cell.length_a   1.000
_cell.length_b   1.000
_cell.length_c   1.000
_cell.angle_alpha   90.00
_cell.angle_beta   90.00
_cell.angle_gamma   90.00
#
_symmetry.space_group_name_H-M   'P 1'
#
loop_
_entity.id
_entity.type
_entity.pdbx_description
1 polymer ?
#
loop_
_entity_poly.entity_id
_entity_poly.type
_entity_poly.pdbx_seq_one_letter_code
_entity_poly.pdbx_strand_id
1 'polypeptide(L)' 'MTDVSIVYCKPCGYEKRAADAAAELRKQLNVNARLVPGKGGIFEVRVGDRVVATRAQGHFPDAAEIVAAVSAAAKGG' A
#
# COMPACT_ATOMS: atom_id res chain seq x y z
N MET A 1 -16.76 1.05 -5.29
CA MET A 1 -15.55 0.27 -5.52
C MET A 1 -14.35 0.93 -4.88
N THR A 2 -13.48 0.14 -4.31
CA THR A 2 -12.31 0.66 -3.63
C THR A 2 -11.12 0.70 -4.59
N ASP A 3 -10.59 1.90 -4.81
CA ASP A 3 -9.42 2.07 -5.66
C ASP A 3 -8.18 2.17 -4.77
N VAL A 4 -7.39 1.10 -4.74
CA VAL A 4 -6.20 1.02 -3.90
C VAL A 4 -4.96 1.09 -4.76
N SER A 5 -4.02 1.93 -4.38
CA SER A 5 -2.73 2.01 -5.06
C SER A 5 -1.60 2.01 -4.04
N ILE A 6 -0.46 1.49 -4.46
CA ILE A 6 0.76 1.49 -3.67
C ILE A 6 1.82 2.20 -4.47
N VAL A 7 2.23 3.38 -3.99
CA VAL A 7 3.28 4.16 -4.62
C VAL A 7 4.60 3.79 -3.92
N TYR A 8 5.58 3.36 -4.70
CA TYR A 8 6.81 2.84 -4.13
C TYR A 8 8.03 3.38 -4.86
N CYS A 9 9.14 3.47 -4.16
CA CYS A 9 10.41 3.91 -4.77
C CYS A 9 11.01 2.77 -5.56
N LYS A 10 10.95 2.86 -6.90
CA LYS A 10 11.50 1.81 -7.75
C LYS A 10 13.03 1.74 -7.68
N PRO A 11 13.76 2.86 -7.81
CA PRO A 11 15.22 2.78 -7.69
C PRO A 11 15.71 2.34 -6.31
N CYS A 12 14.88 2.45 -5.29
CA CYS A 12 15.26 2.01 -3.94
C CYS A 12 15.10 0.50 -3.73
N GLY A 13 14.49 -0.20 -4.66
CA GLY A 13 14.25 -1.64 -4.51
C GLY A 13 13.03 -1.97 -3.67
N TYR A 14 12.07 -1.07 -3.58
CA TYR A 14 10.87 -1.29 -2.77
C TYR A 14 9.77 -2.05 -3.51
N GLU A 15 10.04 -2.45 -4.73
CA GLU A 15 9.05 -3.13 -5.57
C GLU A 15 8.56 -4.43 -4.93
N LYS A 16 9.47 -5.20 -4.36
CA LYS A 16 9.09 -6.45 -3.71
C LYS A 16 8.17 -6.21 -2.53
N ARG A 17 8.45 -5.18 -1.73
CA ARG A 17 7.57 -4.83 -0.61
C ARG A 17 6.18 -4.44 -1.10
N ALA A 18 6.12 -3.67 -2.17
CA ALA A 18 4.85 -3.26 -2.75
C ALA A 18 4.09 -4.46 -3.31
N ALA A 19 4.79 -5.36 -4.00
CA ALA A 19 4.17 -6.55 -4.56
C ALA A 19 3.65 -7.49 -3.47
N ASP A 20 4.41 -7.66 -2.39
CA ASP A 20 3.98 -8.48 -1.26
C ASP A 20 2.74 -7.90 -0.60
N ALA A 21 2.71 -6.58 -0.43
CA ALA A 21 1.55 -5.91 0.15
C ALA A 21 0.32 -6.06 -0.75
N ALA A 22 0.51 -5.90 -2.06
CA ALA A 22 -0.58 -6.07 -3.01
C ALA A 22 -1.14 -7.50 -2.99
N ALA A 23 -0.25 -8.48 -2.89
CA ALA A 23 -0.66 -9.88 -2.81
C ALA A 23 -1.47 -10.15 -1.56
N GLU A 24 -1.06 -9.59 -0.42
CA GLU A 24 -1.80 -9.75 0.82
C GLU A 24 -3.17 -9.08 0.76
N LEU A 25 -3.23 -7.89 0.16
CA LEU A 25 -4.51 -7.18 0.00
C LEU A 25 -5.47 -8.02 -0.83
N ARG A 26 -4.99 -8.63 -1.88
CA ARG A 26 -5.82 -9.49 -2.71
C ARG A 26 -6.28 -10.74 -1.94
N LYS A 27 -5.38 -11.34 -1.18
CA LYS A 27 -5.67 -12.55 -0.43
C LYS A 27 -6.65 -12.30 0.70
N GLN A 28 -6.47 -11.20 1.43
CA GLN A 28 -7.26 -10.93 2.64
C GLN A 28 -8.55 -10.17 2.33
N LEU A 29 -8.51 -9.24 1.40
CA LEU A 29 -9.64 -8.33 1.14
C LEU A 29 -10.20 -8.45 -0.26
N ASN A 30 -9.62 -9.29 -1.10
CA ASN A 30 -9.99 -9.43 -2.50
C ASN A 30 -9.92 -8.08 -3.23
N VAL A 31 -8.91 -7.29 -2.90
CA VAL A 31 -8.69 -5.96 -3.47
C VAL A 31 -7.50 -6.02 -4.42
N ASN A 32 -7.66 -5.48 -5.62
CA ASN A 32 -6.58 -5.37 -6.60
C ASN A 32 -5.89 -4.03 -6.42
N ALA A 33 -4.73 -4.03 -5.76
CA ALA A 33 -3.96 -2.82 -5.57
C ALA A 33 -3.10 -2.55 -6.80
N ARG A 34 -3.07 -1.30 -7.24
CA ARG A 34 -2.24 -0.87 -8.35
C ARG A 34 -0.87 -0.48 -7.83
N LEU A 35 0.18 -0.95 -8.49
CA LEU A 35 1.54 -0.57 -8.14
C LEU A 35 1.96 0.61 -8.99
N VAL A 36 2.37 1.70 -8.34
CA VAL A 36 2.76 2.94 -9.00
C VAL A 36 4.23 3.21 -8.69
N PRO A 37 5.12 3.11 -9.68
CA PRO A 37 6.53 3.38 -9.43
C PRO A 37 6.76 4.87 -9.17
N GLY A 38 7.52 5.16 -8.13
CA GLY A 38 7.91 6.51 -7.77
C GLY A 38 9.39 6.56 -7.49
N LYS A 39 9.84 7.56 -6.75
CA LYS A 39 11.26 7.75 -6.43
C LYS A 39 11.37 8.52 -5.11
N GLY A 40 12.60 8.69 -4.63
CA GLY A 40 12.83 9.46 -3.42
C GLY A 40 12.53 8.71 -2.13
N GLY A 41 12.53 7.39 -2.17
CA GLY A 41 12.27 6.60 -0.97
C GLY A 41 10.82 6.49 -0.59
N ILE A 42 9.91 6.82 -1.50
CA ILE A 42 8.48 6.83 -1.21
C ILE A 42 7.94 5.41 -1.06
N PHE A 43 7.06 5.23 -0.10
CA PHE A 43 6.25 4.02 0.04
C PHE A 43 4.94 4.43 0.71
N GLU A 44 3.88 4.49 -0.08
CA GLU A 44 2.56 4.92 0.39
C GLU A 44 1.50 3.98 -0.12
N VAL A 45 0.52 3.68 0.73
CA VAL A 45 -0.67 2.95 0.33
C VAL A 45 -1.83 3.92 0.36
N ARG A 46 -2.54 4.01 -0.75
CA ARG A 46 -3.64 4.96 -0.90
C ARG A 46 -4.95 4.24 -1.19
N VAL A 47 -6.00 4.75 -0.60
CA VAL A 47 -7.36 4.34 -0.93
C VAL A 47 -8.05 5.56 -1.51
N GLY A 48 -8.30 5.53 -2.82
CA GLY A 48 -8.74 6.70 -3.55
C GLY A 48 -7.68 7.79 -3.46
N ASP A 49 -8.03 8.93 -2.95
CA ASP A 49 -7.11 10.07 -2.78
C ASP A 49 -6.44 10.10 -1.42
N ARG A 50 -6.79 9.18 -0.54
CA ARG A 50 -6.31 9.22 0.85
C ARG A 50 -5.13 8.29 1.05
N VAL A 51 -4.07 8.80 1.67
CA VAL A 51 -2.95 7.98 2.10
C VAL A 51 -3.33 7.35 3.43
N VAL A 52 -3.38 6.02 3.47
CA VAL A 52 -3.79 5.29 4.68
C VAL A 52 -2.63 4.61 5.38
N ALA A 53 -1.51 4.43 4.69
CA ALA A 53 -0.29 3.90 5.28
C ALA A 53 0.89 4.46 4.52
N THR A 54 1.96 4.76 5.23
CA THR A 54 3.16 5.31 4.62
C THR A 54 4.38 4.90 5.42
N ARG A 55 5.52 4.84 4.74
CA ARG A 55 6.79 4.60 5.40
C ARG A 55 7.12 5.80 6.29
N ALA A 56 7.39 5.52 7.55
CA ALA A 56 7.94 6.50 8.47
C ALA A 56 9.44 6.24 8.61
N GLN A 57 10.20 7.16 9.19
CA GLN A 57 11.64 7.02 9.33
C GLN A 57 12.01 5.65 9.89
N GLY A 58 12.74 4.85 9.09
CA GLY A 58 13.23 3.57 9.52
C GLY A 58 12.17 2.50 9.72
N HIS A 59 10.92 2.80 9.42
CA HIS A 59 9.83 1.85 9.61
C HIS A 59 8.98 1.71 8.34
N PHE A 60 8.83 0.48 7.88
CA PHE A 60 7.90 0.16 6.81
C PHE A 60 6.65 -0.47 7.41
N PRO A 61 5.46 -0.06 6.99
CA PRO A 61 4.25 -0.77 7.40
C PRO A 61 4.31 -2.19 6.85
N ASP A 62 4.08 -3.18 7.69
CA ASP A 62 4.08 -4.56 7.21
C ASP A 62 2.75 -4.89 6.55
N ALA A 63 2.66 -6.09 5.96
CA ALA A 63 1.46 -6.48 5.23
C ALA A 63 0.21 -6.45 6.12
N ALA A 64 0.33 -6.86 7.37
CA ALA A 64 -0.81 -6.85 8.29
C ALA A 64 -1.30 -5.42 8.57
N GLU A 65 -0.36 -4.49 8.78
CA GLU A 65 -0.71 -3.09 8.98
C GLU A 65 -1.41 -2.51 7.75
N ILE A 66 -0.90 -2.83 6.57
CA ILE A 66 -1.47 -2.34 5.31
C ILE A 66 -2.88 -2.88 5.11
N VAL A 67 -3.07 -4.18 5.35
CA VAL A 67 -4.40 -4.79 5.22
C VAL A 67 -5.38 -4.15 6.19
N ALA A 68 -4.97 -3.94 7.43
CA ALA A 68 -5.83 -3.30 8.43
C ALA A 68 -6.18 -1.87 8.04
N ALA A 69 -5.20 -1.11 7.55
CA ALA A 69 -5.43 0.28 7.16
C ALA A 69 -6.37 0.38 5.97
N VAL A 70 -6.20 -0.47 4.97
CA VAL A 70 -7.05 -0.49 3.79
C VAL A 70 -8.47 -0.93 4.16
N SER A 71 -8.57 -1.95 5.01
CA SER A 71 -9.88 -2.45 5.45
C SER A 71 -10.64 -1.36 6.20
N ALA A 72 -9.98 -0.65 7.09
CA ALA A 72 -10.60 0.43 7.85
C ALA A 72 -11.06 1.56 6.92
N ALA A 73 -10.22 1.94 5.96
CA ALA A 73 -10.56 3.01 5.02
C ALA A 73 -11.71 2.61 4.11
N ALA A 74 -11.74 1.36 3.67
CA ALA A 74 -12.81 0.87 2.81
C ALA A 74 -14.14 0.83 3.53
N LYS A 75 -14.12 0.49 4.81
CA LYS A 75 -15.34 0.44 5.64
C LYS A 75 -15.79 1.83 6.06
N GLY A 76 -14.84 2.72 6.25
CA GLY A 76 -15.16 4.08 6.71
C GLY A 76 -15.86 4.91 5.66
N GLY A 77 -15.99 4.36 4.49
CA GLY A 77 -16.78 4.92 3.40
C GLY A 77 -16.34 6.21 2.86
#